data_5ad11e3c6c3db36bf388ed6f10277e3b
#
_entry.id   5ad11e3c6c3db36bf388ed6f10277e3b
#
_cell.length_a   1.000
_cell.length_b   1.000
_cell.length_c   1.000
_cell.angle_alpha   90.00
_cell.angle_beta   90.00
_cell.angle_gamma   90.00
#
_symmetry.space_group_name_H-M   'P 1'
#
loop_
_entity.id
_entity.type
_entity.pdbx_description
1 polymer ?
#
loop_
_entity_poly.entity_id
_entity_poly.type
_entity_poly.pdbx_seq_one_letter_code
_entity_poly.pdbx_strand_id
1 'polypeptide(L)'
;MLKKDKEKVLGEVFDDARVKSFLDYQAPAGVSTDFHLLEKAYRGMNIDNFTTFLSFFTQAGHDLNATNPDGNTLAQIASHHGHGSNYVIALKSAGAK
;
A
#
# COMPACT_ATOMS: atom_id res chain seq x y z
N MET A 1 4.23 -21.70 19.23
CA MET A 1 4.23 -21.48 18.84
C MET A 1 4.10 -21.25 18.48
N LEU A 2 4.46 -21.08 18.52
CA LEU A 2 4.47 -20.70 18.04
C LEU A 2 4.47 -20.31 17.76
N LYS A 3 4.75 -20.10 17.78
CA LYS A 3 4.85 -19.57 17.35
C LYS A 3 4.93 -19.03 17.02
N LYS A 4 5.20 -18.83 16.99
CA LYS A 4 5.35 -18.27 16.55
C LYS A 4 5.47 -17.66 16.22
N ASP A 5 5.77 -17.52 16.17
CA ASP A 5 5.90 -16.92 15.76
C ASP A 5 6.18 -16.22 15.35
N LYS A 6 6.60 -15.87 15.48
CA LYS A 6 6.95 -15.39 14.99
C LYS A 6 7.17 -14.98 14.20
N GLU A 7 7.42 -15.09 13.89
CA GLU A 7 7.55 -14.84 13.10
C GLU A 7 7.30 -14.15 12.48
N LYS A 8 7.54 -14.02 12.17
CA LYS A 8 7.25 -13.57 11.56
C LYS A 8 6.90 -12.69 10.86
N VAL A 9 7.39 -12.66 10.75
CA VAL A 9 7.09 -11.36 10.23
C VAL A 9 6.67 -11.44 8.79
N LEU A 10 7.46 -12.12 7.99
CA LEU A 10 7.02 -12.45 6.64
C LEU A 10 5.78 -13.33 6.74
N GLY A 11 4.76 -12.99 6.01
CA GLY A 11 3.50 -13.71 6.06
C GLY A 11 2.60 -13.30 7.22
N GLU A 12 2.99 -12.29 7.97
CA GLU A 12 2.15 -11.76 9.03
C GLU A 12 0.83 -11.25 8.44
N VAL A 13 -0.29 -11.64 9.05
CA VAL A 13 -1.60 -11.16 8.63
C VAL A 13 -2.01 -10.02 9.54
N PHE A 14 -2.18 -8.83 8.96
CA PHE A 14 -2.67 -7.68 9.69
C PHE A 14 -4.19 -7.82 9.84
N ASP A 15 -4.72 -7.50 11.00
CA ASP A 15 -6.18 -7.40 11.12
C ASP A 15 -6.65 -6.10 10.43
N ASP A 16 -7.96 -5.99 10.26
CA ASP A 16 -8.53 -4.85 9.54
C ASP A 16 -8.22 -3.52 10.23
N ALA A 17 -8.21 -3.50 11.55
CA ALA A 17 -7.90 -2.28 12.30
C ALA A 17 -6.47 -1.81 12.01
N ARG A 18 -5.52 -2.76 11.94
CA ARG A 18 -4.13 -2.42 11.64
C ARG A 18 -3.96 -1.94 10.21
N VAL A 19 -4.64 -2.60 9.27
CA VAL A 19 -4.63 -2.17 7.86
C VAL A 19 -5.19 -0.77 7.73
N LYS A 20 -6.35 -0.50 8.36
CA LYS A 20 -6.98 0.82 8.31
C LYS A 20 -6.12 1.90 8.95
N SER A 21 -5.32 1.55 9.95
CA SER A 21 -4.48 2.55 10.63
C SER A 21 -3.49 3.21 9.69
N PHE A 22 -3.15 2.55 8.59
CA PHE A 22 -2.26 3.14 7.58
C PHE A 22 -2.91 4.34 6.88
N LEU A 23 -4.24 4.46 6.93
CA LEU A 23 -4.93 5.61 6.36
C LEU A 23 -4.78 6.87 7.21
N ASP A 24 -4.28 6.73 8.43
CA ASP A 24 -4.16 7.86 9.37
C ASP A 24 -2.80 8.55 9.31
N TYR A 25 -1.85 8.05 8.51
CA TYR A 25 -0.56 8.70 8.36
C TYR A 25 -0.72 10.05 7.66
N GLN A 26 0.14 10.98 8.05
CA GLN A 26 0.14 12.32 7.45
C GLN A 26 1.36 12.47 6.55
N ALA A 27 1.15 13.08 5.39
CA ALA A 27 2.22 13.28 4.42
C ALA A 27 3.09 14.48 4.82
N PRO A 28 4.39 14.42 4.50
CA PRO A 28 5.25 15.61 4.60
C PRO A 28 4.77 16.72 3.69
N ALA A 29 5.21 17.94 3.97
CA ALA A 29 4.88 19.07 3.11
C ALA A 29 5.36 18.80 1.67
N GLY A 30 4.52 19.15 0.70
CA GLY A 30 4.85 18.96 -0.71
C GLY A 30 4.59 17.58 -1.27
N VAL A 31 4.07 16.65 -0.45
CA VAL A 31 3.76 15.28 -0.88
C VAL A 31 2.26 15.06 -0.78
N SER A 32 1.66 14.49 -1.82
CA SER A 32 0.24 14.12 -1.80
C SER A 32 -0.03 13.14 -0.67
N THR A 33 -1.05 13.41 0.13
CA THR A 33 -1.45 12.49 1.20
C THR A 33 -1.80 11.12 0.63
N ASP A 34 -2.56 11.07 -0.46
CA ASP A 34 -2.95 9.80 -1.06
C ASP A 34 -1.75 9.00 -1.53
N PHE A 35 -0.78 9.66 -2.19
CA PHE A 35 0.43 8.96 -2.60
C PHE A 35 1.22 8.45 -1.39
N HIS A 36 1.34 9.29 -0.36
CA HIS A 36 2.10 8.92 0.84
C HIS A 36 1.51 7.68 1.51
N LEU A 37 0.18 7.61 1.63
CA LEU A 37 -0.51 6.47 2.22
C LEU A 37 -0.25 5.20 1.41
N LEU A 38 -0.35 5.31 0.08
CA LEU A 38 -0.06 4.17 -0.80
C LEU A 38 1.37 3.69 -0.66
N GLU A 39 2.32 4.62 -0.63
CA GLU A 39 3.73 4.27 -0.52
C GLU A 39 4.04 3.61 0.82
N LYS A 40 3.47 4.11 1.91
CA LYS A 40 3.64 3.51 3.24
C LYS A 40 3.14 2.07 3.25
N ALA A 41 1.95 1.85 2.68
CA ALA A 41 1.38 0.51 2.62
C ALA A 41 2.22 -0.41 1.73
N TYR A 42 2.68 0.10 0.60
CA TYR A 42 3.51 -0.68 -0.32
C TYR A 42 4.80 -1.16 0.37
N ARG A 43 5.41 -0.30 1.17
CA ARG A 43 6.67 -0.64 1.85
C ARG A 43 6.47 -1.47 3.10
N GLY A 44 5.31 -1.33 3.76
CA GLY A 44 5.07 -1.92 5.07
C GLY A 44 4.20 -3.16 5.09
N MET A 45 3.62 -3.57 3.97
CA MET A 45 2.67 -4.68 3.92
C MET A 45 3.08 -5.72 2.90
N ASN A 46 2.79 -7.00 3.19
CA ASN A 46 2.86 -8.03 2.16
C ASN A 46 1.70 -7.83 1.18
N ILE A 47 1.69 -8.60 0.08
CA ILE A 47 0.70 -8.40 -0.98
C ILE A 47 -0.73 -8.64 -0.51
N ASP A 48 -0.96 -9.60 0.36
CA ASP A 48 -2.32 -9.90 0.84
C ASP A 48 -2.87 -8.75 1.67
N ASN A 49 -2.06 -8.22 2.58
CA ASN A 49 -2.45 -7.06 3.40
C ASN A 49 -2.61 -5.81 2.54
N PHE A 50 -1.75 -5.64 1.55
CA PHE A 50 -1.83 -4.50 0.63
C PHE A 50 -3.13 -4.53 -0.17
N THR A 51 -3.55 -5.70 -0.63
CA THR A 51 -4.82 -5.85 -1.36
C THR A 51 -6.00 -5.43 -0.48
N THR A 52 -6.00 -5.86 0.78
CA THR A 52 -7.01 -5.43 1.74
C THR A 52 -6.98 -3.91 1.96
N PHE A 53 -5.77 -3.37 2.10
CA PHE A 53 -5.60 -1.92 2.25
C PHE A 53 -6.22 -1.15 1.08
N LEU A 54 -6.01 -1.64 -0.15
CA LEU A 54 -6.55 -0.96 -1.32
C LEU A 54 -8.08 -0.88 -1.30
N SER A 55 -8.75 -1.90 -0.76
CA SER A 55 -10.19 -1.86 -0.60
C SER A 55 -10.62 -0.71 0.32
N PHE A 56 -9.96 -0.57 1.46
CA PHE A 56 -10.28 0.53 2.38
C PHE A 56 -9.90 1.88 1.80
N PHE A 57 -8.77 1.94 1.10
CA PHE A 57 -8.27 3.16 0.49
C PHE A 57 -9.26 3.71 -0.54
N THR A 58 -9.75 2.84 -1.42
CA THR A 58 -10.71 3.26 -2.45
C THR A 58 -12.07 3.58 -1.86
N GLN A 59 -12.51 2.83 -0.85
CA GLN A 59 -13.78 3.10 -0.18
C GLN A 59 -13.77 4.46 0.53
N ALA A 60 -12.61 4.88 1.00
CA ALA A 60 -12.46 6.19 1.63
C ALA A 60 -12.37 7.34 0.62
N GLY A 61 -12.36 7.03 -0.68
CA GLY A 61 -12.34 8.06 -1.73
C GLY A 61 -10.96 8.57 -2.09
N HIS A 62 -9.91 7.89 -1.68
CA HIS A 62 -8.54 8.30 -2.01
C HIS A 62 -8.19 7.92 -3.45
N ASP A 63 -7.21 8.63 -4.01
CA ASP A 63 -6.84 8.52 -5.43
C ASP A 63 -5.68 7.54 -5.63
N LEU A 64 -5.97 6.41 -6.29
CA LEU A 64 -4.96 5.40 -6.61
C LEU A 64 -3.90 5.92 -7.60
N ASN A 65 -4.21 6.98 -8.33
CA ASN A 65 -3.32 7.55 -9.34
C ASN A 65 -2.59 8.79 -8.85
N ALA A 66 -2.61 9.04 -7.53
CA ALA A 66 -1.84 10.14 -6.95
C ALA A 66 -0.36 9.96 -7.26
N THR A 67 0.33 11.06 -7.49
CA THR A 67 1.73 11.05 -7.89
C THR A 67 2.63 11.61 -6.78
N ASN A 68 3.90 11.20 -6.84
CA ASN A 68 4.93 11.81 -6.00
C ASN A 68 5.32 13.17 -6.58
N PRO A 69 6.22 13.92 -5.92
CA PRO A 69 6.65 15.23 -6.46
C PRO A 69 7.28 15.17 -7.84
N ASP A 70 7.77 14.00 -8.25
CA ASP A 70 8.35 13.81 -9.59
C ASP A 70 7.29 13.48 -10.64
N GLY A 71 6.02 13.36 -10.25
CA GLY A 71 4.94 13.08 -11.18
C GLY A 71 4.71 11.61 -11.47
N ASN A 72 5.24 10.70 -10.65
CA ASN A 72 5.09 9.27 -10.85
C ASN A 72 4.05 8.69 -9.91
N THR A 73 3.21 7.78 -10.42
CA THR A 73 2.27 7.02 -9.59
C THR A 73 2.99 5.87 -8.91
N LEU A 74 2.38 5.31 -7.86
CA LEU A 74 2.96 4.15 -7.21
C LEU A 74 3.07 2.96 -8.17
N ALA A 75 2.07 2.76 -9.03
CA ALA A 75 2.11 1.67 -10.02
C ALA A 75 3.34 1.81 -10.93
N GLN A 76 3.66 3.03 -11.36
CA GLN A 76 4.86 3.27 -12.17
C GLN A 76 6.14 2.95 -11.40
N ILE A 77 6.21 3.37 -10.15
CA ILE A 77 7.39 3.13 -9.32
C ILE A 77 7.56 1.63 -9.06
N ALA A 78 6.48 0.94 -8.66
CA ALA A 78 6.54 -0.48 -8.33
C ALA A 78 6.89 -1.33 -9.55
N SER A 79 6.53 -0.89 -10.76
CA SER A 79 6.83 -1.62 -11.99
C SER A 79 8.33 -1.76 -12.25
N HIS A 80 9.14 -0.89 -11.63
CA HIS A 80 10.60 -0.94 -11.76
C HIS A 80 11.27 -1.80 -10.68
N HIS A 81 10.49 -2.30 -9.72
CA HIS A 81 11.03 -3.12 -8.62
C HIS A 81 10.81 -4.59 -8.94
N GLY A 82 11.82 -5.43 -8.68
CA GLY A 82 11.72 -6.86 -8.96
C GLY A 82 10.61 -7.55 -8.19
N HIS A 83 10.29 -7.08 -6.99
CA HIS A 83 9.23 -7.64 -6.15
C HIS A 83 7.92 -6.89 -6.28
N GLY A 84 7.83 -5.91 -7.18
CA GLY A 84 6.66 -5.03 -7.29
C GLY A 84 5.55 -5.56 -8.17
N SER A 85 5.76 -6.65 -8.92
CA SER A 85 4.78 -7.13 -9.91
C SER A 85 3.40 -7.38 -9.34
N ASN A 86 3.33 -8.09 -8.20
CA ASN A 86 2.05 -8.41 -7.58
C ASN A 86 1.36 -7.15 -7.08
N TYR A 87 2.13 -6.17 -6.62
CA TYR A 87 1.58 -4.90 -6.15
C TYR A 87 1.01 -4.09 -7.31
N VAL A 88 1.68 -4.12 -8.47
CA VAL A 88 1.18 -3.45 -9.67
C VAL A 88 -0.14 -4.08 -10.10
N ILE A 89 -0.21 -5.42 -10.11
CA ILE A 89 -1.45 -6.13 -10.47
C ILE A 89 -2.57 -5.74 -9.51
N ALA A 90 -2.30 -5.73 -8.22
CA ALA A 90 -3.31 -5.35 -7.22
C ALA A 90 -3.79 -3.91 -7.42
N LEU A 91 -2.86 -2.98 -7.66
CA LEU A 91 -3.20 -1.59 -7.92
C LEU A 91 -4.10 -1.45 -9.13
N LYS A 92 -3.74 -2.11 -10.24
CA LYS A 92 -4.53 -2.02 -11.46
C LYS A 92 -5.89 -2.68 -11.31
N SER A 93 -5.97 -3.78 -10.57
CA SER A 93 -7.25 -4.44 -10.28
C SER A 93 -8.17 -3.55 -9.44
N ALA A 94 -7.60 -2.69 -8.62
CA ALA A 94 -8.38 -1.76 -7.80
C ALA A 94 -8.78 -0.50 -8.57
N GLY A 95 -8.23 -0.26 -9.76
CA GLY A 95 -8.59 0.87 -10.61
C GLY A 95 -7.46 1.80 -10.99
N ALA A 96 -6.22 1.50 -10.61
CA ALA A 96 -5.07 2.33 -10.99
C ALA A 96 -4.81 2.22 -12.50
N LYS A 97 -4.29 3.30 -13.05
CA LYS A 97 -4.02 3.37 -14.50
C LYS A 97 -2.61 3.07 -14.88
#